data_b08400ed1c724d015b098965cc714872
#
_entry.id   b08400ed1c724d015b098965cc714872
#
_cell.length_a   1.000
_cell.length_b   1.000
_cell.length_c   1.000
_cell.angle_alpha   90.00
_cell.angle_beta   90.00
_cell.angle_gamma   90.00
#
_symmetry.space_group_name_H-M   'P 1'
#
loop_
_entity.id
_entity.type
_entity.pdbx_description
1 polymer ?
#
loop_
_entity_poly.entity_id
_entity_poly.type
_entity_poly.pdbx_seq_one_letter_code
_entity_poly.pdbx_strand_id
1 'polypeptide(L)'
;MRHPLLCKEAKLRQIFIGTKFLSIVLFISLSVQNKRLYIIGGCNGAGKTTASFNILPDILDCREYVNADEIARGISPFQPDKVAIESGRIMLHRIAELLEQGEDFAFETTLSTRSFASTIERARAKGYSITLIYFWLESTDLAIKRVQTRVEEGGHNIPIDTIVRRYYGGLKNLFGLYQNICDLILLYDNSKSSPELIFEKSIGNSDIIYNNEKFKQIKLMLA
;
A
#
# COMPACT_ATOMS: atom_id res chain seq x y z
N MET A 1 -20.32 22.51 -18.90
CA MET A 1 -20.07 21.33 -18.08
C MET A 1 -18.63 20.91 -18.27
N ARG A 2 -17.77 20.96 -17.25
CA ARG A 2 -16.36 20.53 -17.37
C ARG A 2 -16.31 19.01 -17.30
N HIS A 3 -15.61 18.39 -18.24
CA HIS A 3 -15.50 16.94 -18.37
C HIS A 3 -14.92 16.32 -17.06
N PRO A 4 -15.50 15.25 -16.49
CA PRO A 4 -15.07 14.65 -15.21
C PRO A 4 -13.59 14.29 -15.15
N LEU A 5 -12.97 13.94 -16.29
CA LEU A 5 -11.55 13.63 -16.42
C LEU A 5 -10.64 14.83 -16.14
N LEU A 6 -11.02 16.05 -16.57
CA LEU A 6 -10.22 17.26 -16.31
C LEU A 6 -10.19 17.66 -14.83
N CYS A 7 -11.24 17.33 -14.07
CA CYS A 7 -11.27 17.57 -12.62
C CYS A 7 -10.40 16.55 -11.86
N LYS A 8 -10.35 15.30 -12.32
CA LYS A 8 -9.43 14.26 -11.77
C LYS A 8 -7.97 14.63 -12.04
N GLU A 9 -7.64 15.10 -13.25
CA GLU A 9 -6.27 15.53 -13.58
C GLU A 9 -5.77 16.71 -12.75
N ALA A 10 -6.65 17.69 -12.45
CA ALA A 10 -6.28 18.84 -11.63
C ALA A 10 -6.00 18.45 -10.16
N LYS A 11 -6.80 17.55 -9.57
CA LYS A 11 -6.55 16.99 -8.22
C LYS A 11 -5.28 16.14 -8.15
N LEU A 12 -5.00 15.36 -9.20
CA LEU A 12 -3.79 14.54 -9.33
C LEU A 12 -2.52 15.39 -9.33
N ARG A 13 -2.52 16.52 -10.03
CA ARG A 13 -1.39 17.45 -10.07
C ARG A 13 -1.09 18.09 -8.72
N GLN A 14 -2.11 18.22 -7.86
CA GLN A 14 -1.98 18.82 -6.52
C GLN A 14 -1.45 17.84 -5.48
N ILE A 15 -1.71 16.54 -5.64
CA ILE A 15 -1.34 15.49 -4.68
C ILE A 15 0.00 14.82 -5.04
N PHE A 16 0.28 14.68 -6.35
CA PHE A 16 1.49 14.05 -6.87
C PHE A 16 2.07 14.88 -8.00
N ILE A 17 3.15 15.62 -7.73
CA ILE A 17 3.88 16.42 -8.72
C ILE A 17 4.63 15.46 -9.66
N GLY A 18 3.96 15.05 -10.76
CA GLY A 18 4.64 14.30 -11.84
C GLY A 18 3.68 13.76 -12.90
N THR A 19 3.91 14.15 -14.14
CA THR A 19 3.18 13.67 -15.34
C THR A 19 3.22 12.15 -15.51
N LYS A 20 4.21 11.47 -14.93
CA LYS A 20 4.40 10.02 -15.02
C LYS A 20 3.44 9.22 -14.15
N PHE A 21 3.10 9.70 -12.94
CA PHE A 21 2.08 9.06 -12.11
C PHE A 21 0.71 9.03 -12.79
N LEU A 22 0.37 10.10 -13.48
CA LEU A 22 -0.89 10.19 -14.25
C LEU A 22 -0.95 9.13 -15.36
N SER A 23 0.15 8.87 -16.05
CA SER A 23 0.21 7.85 -17.12
C SER A 23 0.04 6.43 -16.56
N ILE A 24 0.63 6.13 -15.40
CA ILE A 24 0.52 4.83 -14.73
C ILE A 24 -0.92 4.60 -14.23
N VAL A 25 -1.53 5.63 -13.63
CA VAL A 25 -2.91 5.57 -13.15
C VAL A 25 -3.89 5.43 -14.31
N LEU A 26 -3.68 6.15 -15.42
CA LEU A 26 -4.46 6.00 -16.65
C LEU A 26 -4.32 4.57 -17.23
N PHE A 27 -3.12 4.00 -17.22
CA PHE A 27 -2.90 2.62 -17.69
C PHE A 27 -3.63 1.60 -16.81
N ILE A 28 -3.60 1.76 -15.49
CA ILE A 28 -4.36 0.93 -14.52
C ILE A 28 -5.87 1.10 -14.73
N SER A 29 -6.33 2.32 -15.00
CA SER A 29 -7.76 2.65 -15.20
C SER A 29 -8.31 2.22 -16.55
N LEU A 30 -7.45 2.07 -17.59
CA LEU A 30 -7.83 1.70 -18.95
C LEU A 30 -7.81 0.19 -19.23
N SER A 31 -7.35 -0.65 -18.29
CA SER A 31 -7.50 -2.11 -18.37
C SER A 31 -8.98 -2.49 -18.10
N VAL A 32 -9.78 -2.24 -19.11
CA VAL A 32 -11.24 -2.36 -19.16
C VAL A 32 -11.64 -3.84 -19.09
N GLN A 33 -11.87 -4.41 -17.94
CA GLN A 33 -12.67 -5.62 -17.63
C GLN A 33 -12.14 -6.53 -16.53
N ASN A 34 -10.95 -6.30 -15.98
CA ASN A 34 -10.44 -7.13 -14.89
C ASN A 34 -10.82 -6.53 -13.53
N LYS A 35 -11.27 -7.38 -12.62
CA LYS A 35 -11.40 -7.06 -11.19
C LYS A 35 -10.04 -6.61 -10.65
N ARG A 36 -10.02 -5.63 -9.78
CA ARG A 36 -8.78 -5.00 -9.30
C ARG A 36 -8.58 -5.23 -7.81
N LEU A 37 -7.41 -5.72 -7.45
CA LEU A 37 -6.96 -5.82 -6.08
C LEU A 37 -5.76 -4.89 -5.87
N TYR A 38 -5.89 -3.94 -4.97
CA TYR A 38 -4.81 -3.05 -4.56
C TYR A 38 -4.26 -3.46 -3.19
N ILE A 39 -2.97 -3.61 -3.09
CA ILE A 39 -2.27 -3.90 -1.85
C ILE A 39 -1.46 -2.67 -1.47
N ILE A 40 -1.78 -2.06 -0.32
CA ILE A 40 -1.07 -0.89 0.18
C ILE A 40 -0.06 -1.37 1.21
N GLY A 41 1.20 -1.42 0.80
CA GLY A 41 2.31 -1.96 1.58
C GLY A 41 3.19 -0.88 2.21
N GLY A 42 3.92 -1.25 3.28
CA GLY A 42 4.91 -0.37 3.91
C GLY A 42 4.94 -0.51 5.43
N CYS A 43 6.04 -0.10 6.07
CA CYS A 43 6.19 -0.20 7.53
C CYS A 43 5.19 0.71 8.29
N ASN A 44 5.15 0.56 9.61
CA ASN A 44 4.43 1.50 10.46
C ASN A 44 5.06 2.91 10.30
N GLY A 45 4.25 3.95 10.28
CA GLY A 45 4.69 5.32 10.03
C GLY A 45 4.96 5.67 8.56
N ALA A 46 4.83 4.73 7.61
CA ALA A 46 5.08 4.97 6.19
C ALA A 46 4.02 5.85 5.50
N GLY A 47 2.93 6.21 6.17
CA GLY A 47 1.87 7.08 5.63
C GLY A 47 0.87 6.35 4.72
N LYS A 48 0.80 5.03 4.80
CA LYS A 48 -0.10 4.20 4.00
C LYS A 48 -1.56 4.64 4.07
N THR A 49 -2.11 4.72 5.27
CA THR A 49 -3.52 5.08 5.50
C THR A 49 -3.85 6.46 4.93
N THR A 50 -3.00 7.46 5.19
CA THR A 50 -3.17 8.82 4.63
C THR A 50 -3.16 8.80 3.10
N ALA A 51 -2.23 8.05 2.49
CA ALA A 51 -2.16 7.90 1.04
C ALA A 51 -3.41 7.18 0.49
N SER A 52 -3.87 6.13 1.17
CA SER A 52 -5.03 5.33 0.77
C SER A 52 -6.30 6.18 0.65
N PHE A 53 -6.60 7.00 1.65
CA PHE A 53 -7.79 7.87 1.64
C PHE A 53 -7.80 8.87 0.49
N ASN A 54 -6.62 9.27 -0.01
CA ASN A 54 -6.52 10.19 -1.14
C ASN A 54 -6.49 9.48 -2.49
N ILE A 55 -5.81 8.32 -2.56
CA ILE A 55 -5.54 7.64 -3.84
C ILE A 55 -6.70 6.72 -4.25
N LEU A 56 -7.24 5.95 -3.30
CA LEU A 56 -8.19 4.88 -3.61
C LEU A 56 -9.49 5.42 -4.21
N PRO A 57 -10.24 6.34 -3.56
CA PRO A 57 -11.53 6.77 -4.08
C PRO A 57 -11.42 7.72 -5.27
N ASP A 58 -10.46 8.64 -5.22
CA ASP A 58 -10.41 9.75 -6.18
C ASP A 58 -9.63 9.40 -7.47
N ILE A 59 -8.66 8.50 -7.37
CA ILE A 59 -7.73 8.18 -8.45
C ILE A 59 -7.97 6.80 -9.02
N LEU A 60 -8.02 5.78 -8.15
CA LEU A 60 -8.16 4.38 -8.55
C LEU A 60 -9.61 3.93 -8.67
N ASP A 61 -10.56 4.78 -8.28
CA ASP A 61 -12.00 4.47 -8.25
C ASP A 61 -12.29 3.16 -7.49
N CYS A 62 -11.59 2.99 -6.37
CA CYS A 62 -11.69 1.85 -5.47
C CYS A 62 -12.25 2.34 -4.13
N ARG A 63 -13.44 1.88 -3.75
CA ARG A 63 -14.14 2.36 -2.55
C ARG A 63 -14.14 1.35 -1.41
N GLU A 64 -13.87 0.08 -1.72
CA GLU A 64 -13.72 -0.96 -0.71
C GLU A 64 -12.27 -0.99 -0.22
N TYR A 65 -12.06 -0.60 1.03
CA TYR A 65 -10.75 -0.53 1.66
C TYR A 65 -10.76 -1.22 3.02
N VAL A 66 -9.89 -2.21 3.20
CA VAL A 66 -9.82 -3.04 4.40
C VAL A 66 -8.52 -2.78 5.14
N ASN A 67 -8.64 -2.28 6.37
CA ASN A 67 -7.50 -1.95 7.23
C ASN A 67 -7.75 -2.45 8.66
N ALA A 68 -6.89 -3.34 9.16
CA ALA A 68 -7.04 -3.93 10.50
C ALA A 68 -6.94 -2.88 11.61
N ASP A 69 -6.11 -1.84 11.45
CA ASP A 69 -5.96 -0.78 12.45
C ASP A 69 -7.25 0.06 12.55
N GLU A 70 -7.92 0.34 11.43
CA GLU A 70 -9.21 1.05 11.42
C GLU A 70 -10.34 0.18 11.99
N ILE A 71 -10.34 -1.11 11.70
CA ILE A 71 -11.29 -2.08 12.31
C ILE A 71 -11.09 -2.10 13.83
N ALA A 72 -9.84 -2.17 14.30
CA ALA A 72 -9.53 -2.16 15.74
C ALA A 72 -10.01 -0.88 16.42
N ARG A 73 -9.85 0.28 15.78
CA ARG A 73 -10.40 1.55 16.27
C ARG A 73 -11.91 1.56 16.32
N GLY A 74 -12.57 0.98 15.34
CA GLY A 74 -14.03 0.88 15.32
C GLY A 74 -14.59 0.01 16.45
N ILE A 75 -13.87 -1.06 16.82
CA ILE A 75 -14.27 -1.99 17.89
C ILE A 75 -13.92 -1.42 19.27
N SER A 76 -12.69 -0.91 19.43
CA SER A 76 -12.18 -0.42 20.72
C SER A 76 -11.36 0.86 20.53
N PRO A 77 -12.02 2.04 20.46
CA PRO A 77 -11.35 3.31 20.12
C PRO A 77 -10.20 3.69 21.08
N PHE A 78 -10.33 3.37 22.34
CA PHE A 78 -9.36 3.72 23.39
C PHE A 78 -8.31 2.61 23.66
N GLN A 79 -8.56 1.38 23.23
CA GLN A 79 -7.69 0.23 23.48
C GLN A 79 -7.61 -0.70 22.25
N PRO A 80 -7.26 -0.18 21.04
CA PRO A 80 -7.27 -0.95 19.80
C PRO A 80 -6.33 -2.16 19.83
N ASP A 81 -5.24 -2.09 20.60
CA ASP A 81 -4.28 -3.18 20.75
C ASP A 81 -4.89 -4.45 21.36
N LYS A 82 -5.87 -4.31 22.25
CA LYS A 82 -6.55 -5.45 22.89
C LYS A 82 -7.38 -6.27 21.92
N VAL A 83 -7.80 -5.68 20.81
CA VAL A 83 -8.64 -6.32 19.78
C VAL A 83 -7.88 -6.57 18.46
N ALA A 84 -6.54 -6.42 18.46
CA ALA A 84 -5.73 -6.53 17.26
C ALA A 84 -5.86 -7.89 16.54
N ILE A 85 -5.93 -9.00 17.30
CA ILE A 85 -6.10 -10.35 16.74
C ILE A 85 -7.50 -10.50 16.13
N GLU A 86 -8.53 -10.03 16.82
CA GLU A 86 -9.91 -10.04 16.35
C GLU A 86 -10.06 -9.21 15.08
N SER A 87 -9.53 -8.00 15.08
CA SER A 87 -9.51 -7.10 13.92
C SER A 87 -8.81 -7.71 12.72
N GLY A 88 -7.71 -8.43 12.94
CA GLY A 88 -7.04 -9.20 11.90
C GLY A 88 -7.91 -10.30 11.30
N ARG A 89 -8.70 -11.02 12.13
CA ARG A 89 -9.65 -12.03 11.65
C ARG A 89 -10.79 -11.41 10.86
N ILE A 90 -11.35 -10.30 11.33
CA ILE A 90 -12.42 -9.56 10.62
C ILE A 90 -11.88 -9.05 9.28
N MET A 91 -10.66 -8.50 9.23
CA MET A 91 -10.01 -8.11 7.98
C MET A 91 -9.92 -9.27 6.98
N LEU A 92 -9.44 -10.43 7.41
CA LEU A 92 -9.29 -11.60 6.53
C LEU A 92 -10.66 -12.11 6.04
N HIS A 93 -11.67 -12.07 6.89
CA HIS A 93 -13.04 -12.44 6.52
C HIS A 93 -13.60 -11.48 5.46
N ARG A 94 -13.46 -10.15 5.69
CA ARG A 94 -13.92 -9.14 4.72
C ARG A 94 -13.21 -9.25 3.37
N ILE A 95 -11.91 -9.49 3.36
CA ILE A 95 -11.16 -9.76 2.13
C ILE A 95 -11.71 -10.98 1.39
N ALA A 96 -12.03 -12.06 2.11
CA ALA A 96 -12.60 -13.26 1.50
C ALA A 96 -14.00 -12.98 0.90
N GLU A 97 -14.86 -12.23 1.58
CA GLU A 97 -16.16 -11.83 1.07
C GLU A 97 -16.05 -11.01 -0.21
N LEU A 98 -15.19 -9.98 -0.23
CA LEU A 98 -14.99 -9.12 -1.40
C LEU A 98 -14.46 -9.91 -2.60
N LEU A 99 -13.56 -10.87 -2.38
CA LEU A 99 -13.09 -11.79 -3.41
C LEU A 99 -14.23 -12.66 -3.97
N GLU A 100 -15.13 -13.17 -3.13
CA GLU A 100 -16.27 -13.97 -3.58
C GLU A 100 -17.30 -13.12 -4.35
N GLN A 101 -17.54 -11.90 -3.90
CA GLN A 101 -18.45 -10.96 -4.55
C GLN A 101 -17.89 -10.43 -5.88
N GLY A 102 -16.57 -10.53 -6.09
CA GLY A 102 -15.92 -10.02 -7.30
C GLY A 102 -15.77 -8.52 -7.33
N GLU A 103 -15.75 -7.87 -6.16
CA GLU A 103 -15.61 -6.42 -6.02
C GLU A 103 -14.16 -5.97 -6.21
N ASP A 104 -13.99 -4.75 -6.73
CA ASP A 104 -12.71 -4.05 -6.68
C ASP A 104 -12.42 -3.60 -5.26
N PHE A 105 -11.28 -3.97 -4.70
CA PHE A 105 -10.95 -3.60 -3.33
C PHE A 105 -9.48 -3.40 -3.08
N ALA A 106 -9.18 -2.74 -1.96
CA ALA A 106 -7.84 -2.56 -1.44
C ALA A 106 -7.72 -3.10 -0.02
N PHE A 107 -6.53 -3.53 0.36
CA PHE A 107 -6.20 -3.76 1.76
C PHE A 107 -4.83 -3.23 2.13
N GLU A 108 -4.69 -2.84 3.41
CA GLU A 108 -3.45 -2.33 3.97
C GLU A 108 -2.68 -3.42 4.72
N THR A 109 -1.35 -3.44 4.55
CA THR A 109 -0.47 -4.37 5.26
C THR A 109 0.94 -3.80 5.44
N THR A 110 1.65 -4.24 6.48
CA THR A 110 3.08 -3.97 6.59
C THR A 110 3.92 -4.83 5.65
N LEU A 111 3.33 -5.82 5.01
CA LEU A 111 3.98 -6.82 4.16
C LEU A 111 5.06 -7.65 4.89
N SER A 112 5.16 -7.52 6.21
CA SER A 112 6.18 -8.19 7.02
C SER A 112 5.98 -9.70 7.18
N THR A 113 4.82 -10.22 6.77
CA THR A 113 4.47 -11.64 6.75
C THR A 113 4.21 -12.11 5.32
N ARG A 114 4.25 -13.43 5.12
CA ARG A 114 3.92 -14.06 3.84
C ARG A 114 2.45 -14.48 3.71
N SER A 115 1.65 -14.20 4.73
CA SER A 115 0.28 -14.70 4.86
C SER A 115 -0.66 -14.28 3.72
N PHE A 116 -0.42 -13.14 3.09
CA PHE A 116 -1.24 -12.66 1.99
C PHE A 116 -0.92 -13.28 0.63
N ALA A 117 0.16 -14.09 0.51
CA ALA A 117 0.50 -14.74 -0.76
C ALA A 117 -0.66 -15.64 -1.26
N SER A 118 -1.23 -16.47 -0.38
CA SER A 118 -2.38 -17.31 -0.72
C SER A 118 -3.63 -16.51 -1.11
N THR A 119 -3.84 -15.35 -0.50
CA THR A 119 -4.93 -14.44 -0.87
C THR A 119 -4.72 -13.89 -2.29
N ILE A 120 -3.49 -13.52 -2.63
CA ILE A 120 -3.11 -13.04 -3.98
C ILE A 120 -3.30 -14.14 -5.02
N GLU A 121 -2.86 -15.37 -4.73
CA GLU A 121 -3.05 -16.52 -5.62
C GLU A 121 -4.53 -16.80 -5.87
N ARG A 122 -5.37 -16.77 -4.83
CA ARG A 122 -6.82 -16.92 -4.95
C ARG A 122 -7.45 -15.78 -5.76
N ALA A 123 -7.03 -14.54 -5.54
CA ALA A 123 -7.50 -13.39 -6.32
C ALA A 123 -7.14 -13.55 -7.79
N ARG A 124 -5.91 -13.96 -8.09
CA ARG A 124 -5.46 -14.21 -9.47
C ARG A 124 -6.27 -15.33 -10.14
N ALA A 125 -6.53 -16.42 -9.43
CA ALA A 125 -7.39 -17.51 -9.93
C ALA A 125 -8.83 -17.05 -10.25
N LYS A 126 -9.30 -15.96 -9.60
CA LYS A 126 -10.60 -15.32 -9.86
C LYS A 126 -10.55 -14.19 -10.90
N GLY A 127 -9.42 -14.00 -11.58
CA GLY A 127 -9.25 -13.02 -12.65
C GLY A 127 -8.96 -11.60 -12.20
N TYR A 128 -8.47 -11.41 -10.97
CA TYR A 128 -8.03 -10.09 -10.49
C TYR A 128 -6.68 -9.69 -11.08
N SER A 129 -6.56 -8.42 -11.44
CA SER A 129 -5.28 -7.72 -11.60
C SER A 129 -4.78 -7.24 -10.24
N ILE A 130 -3.53 -7.57 -9.89
CA ILE A 130 -2.96 -7.31 -8.57
C ILE A 130 -1.95 -6.17 -8.66
N THR A 131 -2.24 -5.04 -8.02
CA THR A 131 -1.33 -3.90 -7.92
C THR A 131 -0.84 -3.74 -6.48
N LEU A 132 0.48 -3.77 -6.28
CA LEU A 132 1.11 -3.48 -4.99
C LEU A 132 1.73 -2.08 -5.02
N ILE A 133 1.22 -1.19 -4.18
CA ILE A 133 1.78 0.14 -3.94
C ILE A 133 2.51 0.10 -2.60
N TYR A 134 3.84 0.20 -2.62
CA TYR A 134 4.66 0.10 -1.42
C TYR A 134 5.28 1.45 -1.07
N PHE A 135 5.01 1.91 0.15
CA PHE A 135 5.59 3.12 0.73
C PHE A 135 6.79 2.78 1.59
N TRP A 136 7.97 3.20 1.14
CA TRP A 136 9.22 3.08 1.86
C TRP A 136 9.56 4.38 2.58
N LEU A 137 10.33 4.28 3.65
CA LEU A 137 10.98 5.38 4.36
C LEU A 137 12.49 5.18 4.34
N GLU A 138 13.25 6.26 4.29
CA GLU A 138 14.72 6.23 4.21
C GLU A 138 15.41 5.58 5.41
N SER A 139 14.74 5.51 6.57
CA SER A 139 15.28 4.89 7.78
C SER A 139 14.21 4.36 8.72
N THR A 140 14.62 3.44 9.61
CA THR A 140 13.82 2.97 10.74
C THR A 140 13.58 4.09 11.75
N ASP A 141 14.53 5.01 11.94
CA ASP A 141 14.42 6.13 12.87
C ASP A 141 13.28 7.07 12.47
N LEU A 142 13.15 7.34 11.16
CA LEU A 142 12.04 8.12 10.65
C LEU A 142 10.69 7.40 10.89
N ALA A 143 10.65 6.08 10.71
CA ALA A 143 9.47 5.29 10.97
C ALA A 143 9.06 5.35 12.45
N ILE A 144 10.04 5.19 13.37
CA ILE A 144 9.85 5.28 14.82
C ILE A 144 9.35 6.68 15.20
N LYS A 145 10.02 7.74 14.72
CA LYS A 145 9.63 9.13 15.01
C LYS A 145 8.18 9.40 14.60
N ARG A 146 7.78 8.98 13.39
CA ARG A 146 6.41 9.19 12.92
C ARG A 146 5.36 8.40 13.71
N VAL A 147 5.71 7.20 14.19
CA VAL A 147 4.83 6.45 15.08
C VAL A 147 4.71 7.16 16.43
N GLN A 148 5.81 7.70 16.99
CA GLN A 148 5.79 8.47 18.23
C GLN A 148 4.91 9.72 18.12
N THR A 149 5.10 10.54 17.07
CA THR A 149 4.25 11.71 16.82
C THR A 149 2.76 11.33 16.76
N ARG A 150 2.44 10.25 16.04
CA ARG A 150 1.05 9.75 15.98
C ARG A 150 0.51 9.33 17.35
N VAL A 151 1.34 8.78 18.23
CA VAL A 151 0.94 8.43 19.62
C VAL A 151 0.64 9.70 20.43
N GLU A 152 1.45 10.75 20.27
CA GLU A 152 1.22 12.06 20.90
C GLU A 152 -0.12 12.68 20.43
N GLU A 153 -0.53 12.41 19.20
CA GLU A 153 -1.81 12.81 18.61
C GLU A 153 -2.99 11.86 18.95
N GLY A 154 -2.79 10.91 19.87
CA GLY A 154 -3.84 9.98 20.32
C GLY A 154 -3.93 8.66 19.55
N GLY A 155 -2.95 8.36 18.71
CA GLY A 155 -2.85 7.05 18.05
C GLY A 155 -2.28 5.97 18.98
N HIS A 156 -2.42 4.70 18.60
CA HIS A 156 -1.89 3.59 19.39
C HIS A 156 -0.38 3.46 19.26
N ASN A 157 0.26 2.98 20.34
CA ASN A 157 1.70 2.76 20.38
C ASN A 157 2.06 1.40 19.72
N ILE A 158 3.22 1.36 19.08
CA ILE A 158 3.78 0.13 18.52
C ILE A 158 5.21 0.00 19.06
N PRO A 159 5.57 -1.14 19.66
CA PRO A 159 6.92 -1.36 20.18
C PRO A 159 7.98 -1.15 19.09
N ILE A 160 9.09 -0.50 19.44
CA ILE A 160 10.18 -0.15 18.51
C ILE A 160 10.69 -1.38 17.76
N ASP A 161 10.94 -2.48 18.47
CA ASP A 161 11.40 -3.75 17.88
C ASP A 161 10.43 -4.28 16.81
N THR A 162 9.13 -4.05 17.02
CA THR A 162 8.10 -4.43 16.05
C THR A 162 8.14 -3.53 14.82
N ILE A 163 8.38 -2.22 14.98
CA ILE A 163 8.54 -1.28 13.85
C ILE A 163 9.75 -1.71 13.00
N VAL A 164 10.90 -1.91 13.65
CA VAL A 164 12.16 -2.31 12.99
C VAL A 164 11.98 -3.64 12.26
N ARG A 165 11.45 -4.66 12.94
CA ARG A 165 11.18 -5.96 12.34
C ARG A 165 10.26 -5.87 11.12
N ARG A 166 9.19 -5.06 11.20
CA ARG A 166 8.24 -4.87 10.10
C ARG A 166 8.85 -4.08 8.95
N TYR A 167 9.73 -3.14 9.23
CA TYR A 167 10.45 -2.36 8.22
C TYR A 167 11.28 -3.29 7.31
N TYR A 168 12.20 -4.07 7.89
CA TYR A 168 13.05 -5.00 7.12
C TYR A 168 12.26 -6.18 6.57
N GLY A 169 11.34 -6.74 7.35
CA GLY A 169 10.49 -7.85 6.92
C GLY A 169 9.62 -7.51 5.71
N GLY A 170 9.06 -6.29 5.68
CA GLY A 170 8.28 -5.80 4.56
C GLY A 170 9.10 -5.69 3.28
N LEU A 171 10.27 -5.06 3.35
CA LEU A 171 11.19 -4.94 2.21
C LEU A 171 11.69 -6.30 1.71
N LYS A 172 12.08 -7.20 2.64
CA LYS A 172 12.53 -8.55 2.30
C LYS A 172 11.44 -9.32 1.55
N ASN A 173 10.20 -9.25 2.02
CA ASN A 173 9.09 -9.93 1.37
C ASN A 173 8.68 -9.26 0.05
N LEU A 174 8.75 -7.94 -0.06
CA LEU A 174 8.52 -7.21 -1.31
C LEU A 174 9.37 -7.80 -2.43
N PHE A 175 10.69 -7.84 -2.25
CA PHE A 175 11.63 -8.29 -3.27
C PHE A 175 11.80 -9.81 -3.33
N GLY A 176 11.60 -10.54 -2.24
CA GLY A 176 11.77 -12.01 -2.19
C GLY A 176 10.55 -12.79 -2.64
N LEU A 177 9.35 -12.23 -2.47
CA LEU A 177 8.10 -12.94 -2.73
C LEU A 177 7.14 -12.15 -3.59
N TYR A 178 6.69 -10.98 -3.10
CA TYR A 178 5.55 -10.28 -3.70
C TYR A 178 5.84 -9.73 -5.10
N GLN A 179 7.10 -9.39 -5.41
CA GLN A 179 7.48 -8.95 -6.75
C GLN A 179 7.26 -10.01 -7.85
N ASN A 180 7.09 -11.27 -7.48
CA ASN A 180 6.90 -12.37 -8.42
C ASN A 180 5.43 -12.80 -8.54
N ILE A 181 4.56 -12.29 -7.65
CA ILE A 181 3.14 -12.67 -7.61
C ILE A 181 2.19 -11.49 -7.78
N CYS A 182 2.66 -10.26 -7.87
CA CYS A 182 1.86 -9.08 -8.22
C CYS A 182 2.07 -8.71 -9.69
N ASP A 183 1.02 -8.20 -10.35
CA ASP A 183 1.08 -7.84 -11.78
C ASP A 183 1.76 -6.48 -11.98
N LEU A 184 1.57 -5.55 -11.04
CA LEU A 184 2.22 -4.26 -11.01
C LEU A 184 2.72 -3.96 -9.59
N ILE A 185 3.94 -3.44 -9.48
CA ILE A 185 4.53 -2.93 -8.25
C ILE A 185 4.97 -1.51 -8.47
N LEU A 186 4.56 -0.64 -7.56
CA LEU A 186 5.00 0.75 -7.47
C LEU A 186 5.65 0.96 -6.10
N LEU A 187 6.94 1.26 -6.08
CA LEU A 187 7.69 1.55 -4.87
C LEU A 187 7.93 3.05 -4.75
N TYR A 188 7.37 3.64 -3.71
CA TYR A 188 7.51 5.06 -3.40
C TYR A 188 8.38 5.30 -2.18
N ASP A 189 9.25 6.31 -2.26
CA ASP A 189 9.81 6.95 -1.07
C ASP A 189 8.82 7.98 -0.54
N ASN A 190 8.34 7.76 0.67
CA ASN A 190 7.44 8.68 1.38
C ASN A 190 8.12 9.36 2.58
N SER A 191 9.45 9.55 2.53
CA SER A 191 10.21 10.18 3.61
C SER A 191 9.97 11.67 3.72
N LYS A 192 9.64 12.32 2.59
CA LYS A 192 9.39 13.77 2.49
C LYS A 192 7.89 14.09 2.44
N SER A 193 7.56 15.36 2.25
CA SER A 193 6.19 15.85 2.14
C SER A 193 5.44 15.32 0.92
N SER A 194 6.16 14.96 -0.15
CA SER A 194 5.57 14.39 -1.38
C SER A 194 6.22 13.05 -1.67
N PRO A 195 5.42 12.00 -1.94
CA PRO A 195 5.94 10.70 -2.34
C PRO A 195 6.70 10.78 -3.67
N GLU A 196 7.84 10.10 -3.75
CA GLU A 196 8.68 9.99 -4.95
C GLU A 196 8.66 8.54 -5.44
N LEU A 197 8.28 8.33 -6.71
CA LEU A 197 8.36 6.99 -7.31
C LEU A 197 9.81 6.60 -7.54
N ILE A 198 10.26 5.50 -6.91
CA ILE A 198 11.63 4.99 -7.00
C ILE A 198 11.73 3.89 -8.06
N PHE A 199 10.75 2.97 -8.09
CA PHE A 199 10.82 1.75 -8.86
C PHE A 199 9.43 1.29 -9.28
N GLU A 200 9.36 0.76 -10.49
CA GLU A 200 8.17 0.14 -11.08
C GLU A 200 8.56 -1.21 -11.67
N LYS A 201 7.73 -2.21 -11.41
CA LYS A 201 7.81 -3.53 -12.03
C LYS A 201 6.42 -3.93 -12.51
N SER A 202 6.33 -4.31 -13.77
CA SER A 202 5.11 -4.83 -14.39
C SER A 202 5.40 -6.16 -15.06
N ILE A 203 4.48 -7.11 -14.96
CA ILE A 203 4.63 -8.42 -15.61
C ILE A 203 4.78 -8.23 -17.13
N GLY A 204 5.76 -8.91 -17.70
CA GLY A 204 6.03 -8.86 -19.15
C GLY A 204 6.81 -7.65 -19.63
N ASN A 205 7.12 -6.69 -18.75
CA ASN A 205 7.93 -5.52 -19.08
C ASN A 205 9.25 -5.51 -18.31
N SER A 206 10.21 -4.73 -18.81
CA SER A 206 11.45 -4.49 -18.08
C SER A 206 11.20 -3.62 -16.85
N ASP A 207 11.91 -3.90 -15.76
CA ASP A 207 11.88 -3.11 -14.54
C ASP A 207 12.36 -1.67 -14.83
N ILE A 208 11.66 -0.67 -14.27
CA ILE A 208 12.00 0.75 -14.44
C ILE A 208 12.47 1.30 -13.10
N ILE A 209 13.71 1.81 -13.05
CA ILE A 209 14.27 2.45 -11.88
C ILE A 209 14.28 3.97 -12.13
N TYR A 210 13.47 4.71 -11.35
CA TYR A 210 13.36 6.16 -11.46
C TYR A 210 14.41 6.89 -10.62
N ASN A 211 14.83 6.29 -9.48
CA ASN A 211 15.89 6.81 -8.61
C ASN A 211 16.89 5.69 -8.27
N ASN A 212 18.02 5.67 -8.99
CA ASN A 212 19.06 4.64 -8.85
C ASN A 212 19.74 4.66 -7.46
N GLU A 213 19.93 5.82 -6.86
CA GLU A 213 20.61 5.94 -5.57
C GLU A 213 19.77 5.34 -4.46
N LYS A 214 18.49 5.73 -4.37
CA LYS A 214 17.55 5.18 -3.38
C LYS A 214 17.31 3.70 -3.60
N PHE A 215 17.19 3.27 -4.84
CA PHE A 215 17.01 1.84 -5.14
C PHE A 215 18.22 1.00 -4.70
N LYS A 216 19.45 1.49 -4.94
CA LYS A 216 20.70 0.87 -4.44
C LYS A 216 20.73 0.83 -2.91
N GLN A 217 20.35 1.94 -2.25
CA GLN A 217 20.25 2.00 -0.79
C GLN A 217 19.33 0.90 -0.25
N ILE A 218 18.15 0.76 -0.82
CA ILE A 218 17.19 -0.28 -0.43
C ILE A 218 17.78 -1.69 -0.63
N LYS A 219 18.46 -1.93 -1.76
CA LYS A 219 19.08 -3.24 -2.03
C LYS A 219 20.20 -3.57 -1.05
N LEU A 220 21.00 -2.58 -0.65
CA LEU A 220 22.05 -2.74 0.36
C LEU A 220 21.49 -3.07 1.75
N MET A 221 20.32 -2.55 2.10
CA MET A 221 19.64 -2.89 3.37
C MET A 221 19.15 -4.35 3.42
N LEU A 222 19.10 -5.04 2.29
CA LEU A 222 18.60 -6.41 2.16
C LEU A 222 19.72 -7.46 1.97
N ALA A 223 20.95 -7.00 1.71
CA ALA A 223 22.13 -7.82 1.57
C ALA A 223 22.64 -8.29 2.94
#